data_c02e110157b9f9e0a504a28ddc058d73
#
_entry.id   c02e110157b9f9e0a504a28ddc058d73
#
_cell.length_a   1.000
_cell.length_b   1.000
_cell.length_c   1.000
_cell.angle_alpha   90.00
_cell.angle_beta   90.00
_cell.angle_gamma   90.00
#
_symmetry.space_group_name_H-M   'P 1'
#
loop_
_entity.id
_entity.type
_entity.pdbx_description
1 polymer ?
#
loop_
_entity_poly.entity_id
_entity_poly.type
_entity_poly.pdbx_seq_one_letter_code
_entity_poly.pdbx_strand_id
1 'polypeptide(L)'
;MTNTVPYYEDFSEIKKKIWLMLDDAVTNRSSPFRIPVFVCGDQSDFDGRIVVLRKSDQSNNLIQFHSDIRSDKIPKLKKNSNAAFIFYDKEEKIQLRVKVNCLINHDNEITEQSWSKTAHISRKCYLVNNGPGTETDEPSSGLSEDIEKSGFTMEQSEEGYKNFTVIQCNIESIEWLYLAAKGHRRARFDISNNKQNWLVP
;
A
#
# COMPACT_ATOMS: atom_id res chain seq x y z
N MET A 1 -23.66 -20.70 -22.02
CA MET A 1 -23.13 -21.32 -20.78
C MET A 1 -22.66 -20.16 -19.91
N THR A 2 -23.28 -19.96 -18.77
CA THR A 2 -22.94 -18.88 -17.84
C THR A 2 -21.68 -19.28 -17.09
N ASN A 3 -20.53 -18.70 -17.44
CA ASN A 3 -19.32 -18.80 -16.61
C ASN A 3 -19.58 -18.03 -15.30
N THR A 4 -20.30 -18.64 -14.39
CA THR A 4 -20.29 -18.25 -12.98
C THR A 4 -18.97 -18.75 -12.42
N VAL A 5 -18.12 -17.83 -12.03
CA VAL A 5 -16.85 -18.19 -11.39
C VAL A 5 -17.19 -18.77 -10.02
N PRO A 6 -16.83 -20.04 -9.74
CA PRO A 6 -17.40 -20.83 -8.61
C PRO A 6 -17.16 -20.24 -7.22
N TYR A 7 -16.13 -19.40 -7.06
CA TYR A 7 -15.71 -18.91 -5.73
C TYR A 7 -16.51 -17.70 -5.19
N TYR A 8 -17.40 -17.08 -6.01
CA TYR A 8 -18.12 -15.86 -5.59
C TYR A 8 -19.20 -16.08 -4.53
N GLU A 9 -19.45 -17.29 -4.15
CA GLU A 9 -20.46 -17.68 -3.16
C GLU A 9 -19.86 -18.43 -1.97
N ASP A 10 -18.53 -18.51 -1.89
CA ASP A 10 -17.80 -19.17 -0.81
C ASP A 10 -16.76 -18.21 -0.18
N PHE A 11 -16.91 -17.95 1.11
CA PHE A 11 -16.01 -17.04 1.84
C PHE A 11 -14.56 -17.50 1.86
N SER A 12 -14.31 -18.80 1.94
CA SER A 12 -12.95 -19.35 2.01
C SER A 12 -12.22 -19.17 0.68
N GLU A 13 -12.90 -19.43 -0.43
CA GLU A 13 -12.36 -19.24 -1.77
C GLU A 13 -12.18 -17.77 -2.12
N ILE A 14 -13.09 -16.88 -1.70
CA ILE A 14 -12.92 -15.42 -1.84
C ILE A 14 -11.69 -14.95 -1.05
N LYS A 15 -11.56 -15.36 0.20
CA LYS A 15 -10.41 -15.00 1.05
C LYS A 15 -9.11 -15.49 0.45
N LYS A 16 -9.06 -16.71 -0.05
CA LYS A 16 -7.90 -17.26 -0.75
C LYS A 16 -7.56 -16.46 -2.00
N LYS A 17 -8.54 -16.09 -2.83
CA LYS A 17 -8.32 -15.24 -4.02
C LYS A 17 -7.77 -13.87 -3.63
N ILE A 18 -8.31 -13.22 -2.59
CA ILE A 18 -7.83 -11.93 -2.10
C ILE A 18 -6.32 -11.99 -1.79
N TRP A 19 -5.90 -12.99 -1.01
CA TRP A 19 -4.49 -13.12 -0.64
C TRP A 19 -3.59 -13.46 -1.82
N LEU A 20 -4.03 -14.30 -2.74
CA LEU A 20 -3.29 -14.57 -3.99
C LEU A 20 -3.07 -13.30 -4.82
N MET A 21 -4.07 -12.40 -4.91
CA MET A 21 -3.94 -11.14 -5.63
C MET A 21 -3.01 -10.16 -4.90
N LEU A 22 -3.07 -10.11 -3.57
CA LEU A 22 -2.16 -9.28 -2.76
C LEU A 22 -0.71 -9.78 -2.85
N ASP A 23 -0.49 -11.10 -2.81
CA ASP A 23 0.85 -11.71 -2.93
C ASP A 23 1.44 -11.48 -4.33
N ASP A 24 0.65 -11.69 -5.39
CA ASP A 24 1.06 -11.37 -6.77
C ASP A 24 1.50 -9.91 -6.89
N ALA A 25 0.75 -8.99 -6.31
CA ALA A 25 1.02 -7.55 -6.38
C ALA A 25 2.36 -7.12 -5.78
N VAL A 26 2.95 -7.90 -4.87
CA VAL A 26 4.26 -7.59 -4.28
C VAL A 26 5.39 -7.76 -5.30
N THR A 27 5.30 -8.75 -6.17
CA THR A 27 6.36 -9.11 -7.11
C THR A 27 6.05 -8.74 -8.55
N ASN A 28 4.80 -8.89 -8.97
CA ASN A 28 4.33 -8.59 -10.32
C ASN A 28 4.10 -7.09 -10.52
N ARG A 29 4.97 -6.45 -11.32
CA ARG A 29 4.88 -5.01 -11.60
C ARG A 29 3.65 -4.60 -12.40
N SER A 30 3.02 -5.54 -13.11
CA SER A 30 1.83 -5.32 -13.93
C SER A 30 0.53 -5.58 -13.15
N SER A 31 0.62 -6.10 -11.93
CA SER A 31 -0.57 -6.35 -11.10
C SER A 31 -1.30 -5.06 -10.76
N PRO A 32 -2.62 -4.97 -11.02
CA PRO A 32 -3.41 -3.79 -10.66
C PRO A 32 -3.40 -3.51 -9.15
N PHE A 33 -3.23 -4.54 -8.33
CA PHE A 33 -3.18 -4.42 -6.86
C PHE A 33 -1.84 -3.89 -6.33
N ARG A 34 -0.82 -3.77 -7.21
CA ARG A 34 0.50 -3.24 -6.81
C ARG A 34 0.47 -1.79 -6.37
N ILE A 35 -0.41 -0.98 -6.93
CA ILE A 35 -0.47 0.47 -6.71
C ILE A 35 -1.85 0.90 -6.19
N PRO A 36 -2.26 0.44 -4.99
CA PRO A 36 -3.52 0.83 -4.40
C PRO A 36 -3.55 2.31 -4.03
N VAL A 37 -4.76 2.86 -3.92
CA VAL A 37 -5.00 4.14 -3.26
C VAL A 37 -4.95 3.92 -1.76
N PHE A 38 -4.09 4.66 -1.07
CA PHE A 38 -4.00 4.73 0.39
C PHE A 38 -4.62 6.03 0.87
N VAL A 39 -5.51 5.95 1.87
CA VAL A 39 -6.22 7.09 2.45
C VAL A 39 -5.94 7.12 3.95
N CYS A 40 -5.50 8.27 4.45
CA CYS A 40 -5.27 8.49 5.88
C CYS A 40 -5.64 9.92 6.29
N GLY A 41 -5.80 10.13 7.60
CA GLY A 41 -6.17 11.42 8.16
C GLY A 41 -7.32 11.33 9.15
N ASP A 42 -7.94 12.46 9.44
CA ASP A 42 -9.10 12.58 10.33
C ASP A 42 -10.27 13.31 9.64
N GLN A 43 -11.31 13.68 10.38
CA GLN A 43 -12.51 14.33 9.85
C GLN A 43 -12.24 15.69 9.18
N SER A 44 -11.17 16.37 9.58
CA SER A 44 -10.86 17.74 9.12
C SER A 44 -9.76 17.79 8.07
N ASP A 45 -8.89 16.77 8.03
CA ASP A 45 -7.73 16.72 7.17
C ASP A 45 -7.42 15.27 6.76
N PHE A 46 -8.07 14.80 5.70
CA PHE A 46 -7.80 13.50 5.10
C PHE A 46 -7.22 13.67 3.69
N ASP A 47 -6.42 12.71 3.28
CA ASP A 47 -5.76 12.72 1.99
C ASP A 47 -5.62 11.30 1.43
N GLY A 48 -5.69 11.20 0.09
CA GLY A 48 -5.59 9.95 -0.65
C GLY A 48 -4.48 10.01 -1.69
N ARG A 49 -3.65 8.96 -1.74
CA ARG A 49 -2.53 8.85 -2.68
C ARG A 49 -2.27 7.43 -3.10
N ILE A 50 -1.61 7.25 -4.23
CA ILE A 50 -1.13 5.95 -4.66
C ILE A 50 0.14 5.61 -3.89
N VAL A 51 0.23 4.36 -3.41
CA VAL A 51 1.43 3.79 -2.81
C VAL A 51 1.78 2.48 -3.49
N VAL A 52 3.03 2.01 -3.33
CA VAL A 52 3.46 0.73 -3.89
C VAL A 52 3.42 -0.35 -2.82
N LEU A 53 2.60 -1.38 -3.00
CA LEU A 53 2.58 -2.54 -2.10
C LEU A 53 3.94 -3.25 -2.12
N ARG A 54 4.52 -3.47 -0.94
CA ARG A 54 5.88 -4.03 -0.78
C ARG A 54 5.91 -5.35 -0.03
N LYS A 55 4.90 -5.64 0.77
CA LYS A 55 4.73 -6.90 1.47
C LYS A 55 3.25 -7.22 1.61
N SER A 56 2.94 -8.50 1.53
CA SER A 56 1.69 -9.13 1.91
C SER A 56 2.02 -10.28 2.85
N ASP A 57 1.29 -10.43 3.95
CA ASP A 57 1.52 -11.44 4.98
C ASP A 57 0.18 -11.92 5.53
N GLN A 58 -0.33 -12.99 4.93
CA GLN A 58 -1.61 -13.58 5.30
C GLN A 58 -1.63 -14.05 6.76
N SER A 59 -0.52 -14.61 7.23
CA SER A 59 -0.44 -15.22 8.57
C SER A 59 -0.62 -14.18 9.67
N ASN A 60 -0.12 -12.96 9.42
CA ASN A 60 -0.20 -11.83 10.35
C ASN A 60 -1.27 -10.81 9.96
N ASN A 61 -2.06 -11.07 8.91
CA ASN A 61 -3.04 -10.12 8.36
C ASN A 61 -2.44 -8.73 8.15
N LEU A 62 -1.28 -8.67 7.51
CA LEU A 62 -0.48 -7.46 7.36
C LEU A 62 -0.16 -7.20 5.90
N ILE A 63 -0.24 -5.93 5.51
CA ILE A 63 0.34 -5.40 4.28
C ILE A 63 1.30 -4.27 4.61
N GLN A 64 2.23 -3.96 3.68
CA GLN A 64 3.28 -2.98 3.95
C GLN A 64 3.60 -2.17 2.70
N PHE A 65 3.91 -0.89 2.89
CA PHE A 65 4.49 -0.02 1.87
C PHE A 65 5.63 0.82 2.45
N HIS A 66 6.45 1.41 1.57
CA HIS A 66 7.55 2.28 1.94
C HIS A 66 7.18 3.75 1.74
N SER A 67 7.73 4.63 2.55
CA SER A 67 7.52 6.07 2.46
C SER A 67 8.79 6.84 2.87
N ASP A 68 8.77 8.14 2.64
CA ASP A 68 9.70 9.08 3.24
C ASP A 68 9.15 9.52 4.61
N ILE A 69 10.01 9.53 5.64
CA ILE A 69 9.61 9.90 7.00
C ILE A 69 9.19 11.37 7.11
N ARG A 70 9.63 12.21 6.19
CA ARG A 70 9.32 13.64 6.11
C ARG A 70 7.98 13.91 5.40
N SER A 71 7.35 12.87 4.83
CA SER A 71 6.08 13.02 4.11
C SER A 71 4.95 13.43 5.05
N ASP A 72 4.03 14.27 4.56
CA ASP A 72 2.86 14.79 5.28
C ASP A 72 1.88 13.74 5.82
N LYS A 73 1.88 12.53 5.26
CA LYS A 73 1.11 11.40 5.81
C LYS A 73 1.64 10.94 7.18
N ILE A 74 2.90 11.17 7.49
CA ILE A 74 3.53 10.70 8.74
C ILE A 74 2.92 11.40 9.97
N PRO A 75 2.85 12.73 10.06
CA PRO A 75 2.17 13.38 11.18
C PRO A 75 0.68 13.01 11.25
N LYS A 76 -0.01 12.82 10.12
CA LYS A 76 -1.40 12.35 10.10
C LYS A 76 -1.54 10.96 10.74
N LEU A 77 -0.68 10.01 10.35
CA LEU A 77 -0.68 8.66 10.91
C LEU A 77 -0.25 8.61 12.39
N LYS A 78 0.65 9.52 12.82
CA LYS A 78 0.99 9.66 14.25
C LYS A 78 -0.19 10.15 15.09
N LYS A 79 -1.04 11.01 14.52
CA LYS A 79 -2.25 11.53 15.16
C LYS A 79 -3.38 10.50 15.14
N ASN A 80 -3.58 9.81 14.02
CA ASN A 80 -4.60 8.78 13.83
C ASN A 80 -4.03 7.66 12.96
N SER A 81 -3.74 6.51 13.56
CA SER A 81 -3.17 5.34 12.88
C SER A 81 -4.16 4.60 11.97
N ASN A 82 -5.46 4.92 12.03
CA ASN A 82 -6.47 4.31 11.18
C ASN A 82 -6.38 4.85 9.76
N ALA A 83 -6.39 3.93 8.82
CA ALA A 83 -6.28 4.23 7.39
C ALA A 83 -7.07 3.22 6.55
N ALA A 84 -7.13 3.46 5.27
CA ALA A 84 -7.78 2.54 4.35
C ALA A 84 -6.99 2.41 3.04
N PHE A 85 -7.11 1.23 2.43
CA PHE A 85 -6.69 1.01 1.05
C PHE A 85 -7.90 0.73 0.17
N ILE A 86 -7.80 1.18 -1.08
CA ILE A 86 -8.69 0.79 -2.17
C ILE A 86 -7.84 0.13 -3.24
N PHE A 87 -8.14 -1.13 -3.53
CA PHE A 87 -7.59 -1.88 -4.64
C PHE A 87 -8.68 -2.07 -5.68
N TYR A 88 -8.32 -2.04 -6.95
CA TYR A 88 -9.25 -2.33 -8.04
C TYR A 88 -8.55 -3.06 -9.18
N ASP A 89 -9.13 -4.19 -9.57
CA ASP A 89 -8.74 -4.93 -10.76
C ASP A 89 -9.88 -4.90 -11.77
N LYS A 90 -9.64 -4.27 -12.90
CA LYS A 90 -10.63 -4.10 -13.97
C LYS A 90 -10.96 -5.42 -14.67
N GLU A 91 -9.96 -6.28 -14.87
CA GLU A 91 -10.13 -7.54 -15.59
C GLU A 91 -10.84 -8.58 -14.71
N GLU A 92 -10.44 -8.69 -13.45
CA GLU A 92 -11.12 -9.54 -12.46
C GLU A 92 -12.44 -8.94 -11.98
N LYS A 93 -12.67 -7.63 -12.22
CA LYS A 93 -13.84 -6.87 -11.73
C LYS A 93 -13.97 -6.89 -10.21
N ILE A 94 -12.85 -6.92 -9.52
CA ILE A 94 -12.77 -7.00 -8.07
C ILE A 94 -12.31 -5.66 -7.51
N GLN A 95 -13.06 -5.15 -6.54
CA GLN A 95 -12.65 -4.04 -5.69
C GLN A 95 -12.46 -4.57 -4.27
N LEU A 96 -11.34 -4.18 -3.62
CA LEU A 96 -11.18 -4.34 -2.19
C LEU A 96 -11.17 -2.96 -1.51
N ARG A 97 -11.83 -2.88 -0.36
CA ARG A 97 -11.68 -1.80 0.61
C ARG A 97 -11.12 -2.41 1.87
N VAL A 98 -9.93 -2.04 2.25
CA VAL A 98 -9.20 -2.64 3.37
C VAL A 98 -9.00 -1.58 4.44
N LYS A 99 -9.60 -1.78 5.62
CA LYS A 99 -9.36 -0.95 6.80
C LYS A 99 -8.15 -1.49 7.55
N VAL A 100 -7.28 -0.60 7.95
CA VAL A 100 -6.02 -0.95 8.59
C VAL A 100 -5.70 -0.03 9.76
N ASN A 101 -4.91 -0.56 10.69
CA ASN A 101 -4.19 0.23 11.69
C ASN A 101 -2.71 0.25 11.31
N CYS A 102 -2.14 1.45 11.17
CA CYS A 102 -0.79 1.66 10.66
C CYS A 102 0.23 1.84 11.77
N LEU A 103 1.39 1.17 11.63
CA LEU A 103 2.56 1.34 12.45
C LEU A 103 3.71 1.91 11.61
N ILE A 104 4.28 3.02 12.07
CA ILE A 104 5.41 3.68 11.42
C ILE A 104 6.70 3.09 11.99
N ASN A 105 7.51 2.49 11.13
CA ASN A 105 8.83 1.98 11.47
C ASN A 105 9.90 2.86 10.81
N HIS A 106 10.81 3.38 11.63
CA HIS A 106 11.89 4.24 11.17
C HIS A 106 13.12 3.97 12.03
N ASP A 107 14.28 3.84 11.42
CA ASP A 107 15.56 3.61 12.06
C ASP A 107 15.53 2.42 13.04
N ASN A 108 15.06 1.27 12.54
CA ASN A 108 14.95 0.04 13.30
C ASN A 108 15.18 -1.20 12.40
N GLU A 109 15.22 -2.38 13.00
CA GLU A 109 15.47 -3.65 12.31
C GLU A 109 14.53 -3.88 11.11
N ILE A 110 13.25 -3.48 11.19
CA ILE A 110 12.28 -3.62 10.10
C ILE A 110 12.67 -2.75 8.90
N THR A 111 13.11 -1.52 9.16
CA THR A 111 13.58 -0.61 8.12
C THR A 111 14.91 -1.07 7.52
N GLU A 112 15.85 -1.56 8.32
CA GLU A 112 17.13 -2.12 7.86
C GLU A 112 16.92 -3.30 6.93
N GLN A 113 16.10 -4.28 7.34
CA GLN A 113 15.75 -5.44 6.52
C GLN A 113 15.05 -5.06 5.21
N SER A 114 14.17 -4.04 5.25
CA SER A 114 13.46 -3.57 4.06
C SER A 114 14.39 -2.78 3.14
N TRP A 115 15.26 -1.95 3.69
CA TRP A 115 16.24 -1.18 2.95
C TRP A 115 17.24 -2.05 2.20
N SER A 116 17.79 -3.06 2.87
CA SER A 116 18.73 -4.00 2.26
C SER A 116 18.18 -4.71 1.02
N LYS A 117 16.85 -4.92 0.96
CA LYS A 117 16.14 -5.53 -0.16
C LYS A 117 15.62 -4.51 -1.19
N THR A 118 15.72 -3.21 -0.89
CA THR A 118 15.24 -2.17 -1.78
C THR A 118 16.18 -2.01 -2.97
N ALA A 119 15.63 -2.15 -4.19
CA ALA A 119 16.41 -2.01 -5.41
C ALA A 119 17.09 -0.65 -5.49
N HIS A 120 18.33 -0.59 -5.96
CA HIS A 120 19.14 0.62 -6.08
C HIS A 120 18.36 1.80 -6.68
N ILE A 121 17.74 1.61 -7.82
CA ILE A 121 16.95 2.66 -8.47
C ILE A 121 15.79 3.21 -7.61
N SER A 122 15.22 2.38 -6.75
CA SER A 122 14.13 2.78 -5.86
C SER A 122 14.61 3.60 -4.66
N ARG A 123 15.90 3.50 -4.30
CA ARG A 123 16.51 4.30 -3.22
C ARG A 123 16.66 5.77 -3.60
N LYS A 124 16.68 6.08 -4.91
CA LYS A 124 16.76 7.44 -5.45
C LYS A 124 15.70 8.39 -4.85
N CYS A 125 14.49 7.88 -4.61
CA CYS A 125 13.39 8.67 -4.06
C CYS A 125 13.68 9.24 -2.65
N TYR A 126 14.66 8.68 -1.93
CA TYR A 126 15.02 9.09 -0.57
C TYR A 126 16.26 10.00 -0.53
N LEU A 127 16.87 10.28 -1.69
CA LEU A 127 18.03 11.18 -1.83
C LEU A 127 17.62 12.63 -2.08
N VAL A 128 16.33 12.92 -2.16
CA VAL A 128 15.82 14.28 -2.33
C VAL A 128 16.17 15.16 -1.13
N ASN A 129 16.59 16.40 -1.40
CA ASN A 129 17.05 17.33 -0.38
C ASN A 129 15.94 17.73 0.60
N ASN A 130 14.77 18.10 0.07
CA ASN A 130 13.61 18.49 0.84
C ASN A 130 12.60 17.33 0.95
N GLY A 131 11.77 17.35 1.99
CA GLY A 131 10.70 16.36 2.14
C GLY A 131 9.67 16.43 1.00
N PRO A 132 9.01 15.29 0.67
CA PRO A 132 7.95 15.29 -0.34
C PRO A 132 6.83 16.27 0.01
N GLY A 133 6.40 17.08 -0.97
CA GLY A 133 5.36 18.09 -0.80
C GLY A 133 5.88 19.48 -0.40
N THR A 134 7.20 19.67 -0.26
CA THR A 134 7.77 21.01 -0.06
C THR A 134 7.51 21.87 -1.29
N GLU A 135 6.99 23.07 -1.07
CA GLU A 135 6.79 24.08 -2.12
C GLU A 135 8.12 24.56 -2.70
N THR A 136 8.16 24.77 -4.00
CA THR A 136 9.31 25.30 -4.74
C THR A 136 8.85 26.33 -5.75
N ASP A 137 9.65 27.35 -6.00
CA ASP A 137 9.30 28.41 -6.97
C ASP A 137 9.34 27.91 -8.43
N GLU A 138 10.13 26.86 -8.69
CA GLU A 138 10.29 26.28 -10.02
C GLU A 138 10.13 24.75 -9.98
N PRO A 139 9.78 24.10 -11.12
CA PRO A 139 9.75 22.63 -11.22
C PRO A 139 11.09 22.01 -10.82
N SER A 140 11.07 21.07 -9.87
CA SER A 140 12.28 20.43 -9.35
C SER A 140 12.06 18.94 -9.12
N SER A 141 13.09 18.13 -9.37
CA SER A 141 13.14 16.72 -8.94
C SER A 141 13.43 16.60 -7.44
N GLY A 142 13.90 17.68 -6.80
CA GLY A 142 14.38 17.68 -5.43
C GLY A 142 15.75 17.01 -5.23
N LEU A 143 16.36 16.47 -6.27
CA LEU A 143 17.68 15.86 -6.24
C LEU A 143 18.79 16.91 -6.41
N SER A 144 20.02 16.60 -5.96
CA SER A 144 21.18 17.40 -6.33
C SER A 144 21.45 17.29 -7.83
N GLU A 145 22.05 18.34 -8.42
CA GLU A 145 22.41 18.35 -9.86
C GLU A 145 23.28 17.16 -10.27
N ASP A 146 24.20 16.77 -9.40
CA ASP A 146 25.10 15.64 -9.67
C ASP A 146 24.33 14.31 -9.77
N ILE A 147 23.41 14.05 -8.82
CA ILE A 147 22.58 12.83 -8.84
C ILE A 147 21.62 12.85 -10.02
N GLU A 148 21.10 14.00 -10.39
CA GLU A 148 20.15 14.10 -11.51
C GLU A 148 20.85 13.84 -12.85
N LYS A 149 22.04 14.42 -13.08
CA LYS A 149 22.79 14.32 -14.34
C LYS A 149 23.62 13.02 -14.47
N SER A 150 24.28 12.61 -13.38
CA SER A 150 25.30 11.54 -13.42
C SER A 150 24.81 10.23 -12.76
N GLY A 151 23.66 10.26 -12.07
CA GLY A 151 23.20 9.12 -11.27
C GLY A 151 23.87 9.07 -9.90
N PHE A 152 23.82 7.93 -9.25
CA PHE A 152 24.36 7.73 -7.89
C PHE A 152 24.86 6.30 -7.73
N THR A 153 25.86 6.13 -6.86
CA THR A 153 26.40 4.80 -6.52
C THR A 153 25.56 4.13 -5.43
N MET A 154 25.83 2.84 -5.18
CA MET A 154 25.20 2.13 -4.07
C MET A 154 25.57 2.78 -2.72
N GLU A 155 26.82 3.19 -2.56
CA GLU A 155 27.32 3.87 -1.36
C GLU A 155 26.58 5.21 -1.14
N GLN A 156 26.48 6.05 -2.18
CA GLN A 156 25.73 7.30 -2.11
C GLN A 156 24.24 7.07 -1.78
N SER A 157 23.67 5.93 -2.19
CA SER A 157 22.28 5.62 -1.89
C SER A 157 22.02 5.43 -0.41
N GLU A 158 23.03 5.05 0.39
CA GLU A 158 22.87 4.85 1.85
C GLU A 158 22.51 6.15 2.59
N GLU A 159 22.87 7.31 2.05
CA GLU A 159 22.45 8.59 2.61
C GLU A 159 20.93 8.78 2.65
N GLY A 160 20.21 8.07 1.77
CA GLY A 160 18.74 8.07 1.72
C GLY A 160 18.09 7.29 2.87
N TYR A 161 18.83 6.39 3.55
CA TYR A 161 18.27 5.57 4.61
C TYR A 161 17.65 6.39 5.74
N LYS A 162 18.27 7.49 6.12
CA LYS A 162 17.73 8.45 7.13
C LYS A 162 16.34 8.99 6.82
N ASN A 163 15.95 8.98 5.54
CA ASN A 163 14.63 9.44 5.09
C ASN A 163 13.65 8.27 4.87
N PHE A 164 14.15 7.04 4.89
CA PHE A 164 13.36 5.86 4.61
C PHE A 164 12.50 5.44 5.80
N THR A 165 11.25 5.08 5.55
CA THR A 165 10.35 4.53 6.56
C THR A 165 9.49 3.42 5.96
N VAL A 166 9.13 2.48 6.81
CA VAL A 166 8.25 1.35 6.49
C VAL A 166 6.94 1.53 7.24
N ILE A 167 5.83 1.58 6.51
CA ILE A 167 4.50 1.61 7.10
C ILE A 167 3.94 0.20 7.05
N GLN A 168 3.86 -0.43 8.22
CA GLN A 168 3.16 -1.69 8.41
C GLN A 168 1.70 -1.42 8.71
N CYS A 169 0.80 -2.12 8.02
CA CYS A 169 -0.62 -1.90 8.07
C CYS A 169 -1.30 -3.19 8.49
N ASN A 170 -1.69 -3.29 9.76
CA ASN A 170 -2.45 -4.40 10.30
C ASN A 170 -3.89 -4.31 9.80
N ILE A 171 -4.34 -5.35 9.12
CA ILE A 171 -5.68 -5.40 8.52
C ILE A 171 -6.72 -5.66 9.61
N GLU A 172 -7.68 -4.76 9.73
CA GLU A 172 -8.82 -4.90 10.63
C GLU A 172 -10.02 -5.52 9.92
N SER A 173 -10.28 -5.09 8.68
CA SER A 173 -11.32 -5.66 7.86
C SER A 173 -11.05 -5.52 6.37
N ILE A 174 -11.58 -6.46 5.59
CA ILE A 174 -11.58 -6.43 4.13
C ILE A 174 -13.02 -6.49 3.65
N GLU A 175 -13.44 -5.51 2.84
CA GLU A 175 -14.64 -5.64 2.03
C GLU A 175 -14.23 -5.97 0.59
N TRP A 176 -14.79 -7.05 0.10
CA TRP A 176 -14.65 -7.52 -1.27
C TRP A 176 -15.95 -7.23 -2.02
N LEU A 177 -15.83 -6.63 -3.19
CA LEU A 177 -16.94 -6.37 -4.11
C LEU A 177 -16.59 -6.88 -5.50
N TYR A 178 -17.42 -7.79 -6.02
CA TYR A 178 -17.38 -8.22 -7.40
C TYR A 178 -18.40 -7.47 -8.24
N LEU A 179 -17.92 -6.83 -9.31
CA LEU A 179 -18.71 -5.96 -10.17
C LEU A 179 -19.17 -6.71 -11.43
N ALA A 180 -20.27 -7.44 -11.33
CA ALA A 180 -20.84 -8.19 -12.45
C ALA A 180 -22.11 -7.54 -12.98
N ALA A 181 -22.25 -7.47 -14.31
CA ALA A 181 -23.46 -6.92 -14.97
C ALA A 181 -24.75 -7.69 -14.63
N LYS A 182 -24.64 -8.99 -14.32
CA LYS A 182 -25.77 -9.85 -13.93
C LYS A 182 -26.07 -9.85 -12.42
N GLY A 183 -25.45 -8.98 -11.66
CA GLY A 183 -25.61 -8.87 -10.19
C GLY A 183 -24.26 -8.96 -9.47
N HIS A 184 -24.00 -7.94 -8.70
CA HIS A 184 -22.78 -7.85 -7.88
C HIS A 184 -22.83 -8.86 -6.73
N ARG A 185 -21.66 -9.13 -6.15
CA ARG A 185 -21.52 -9.87 -4.89
C ARG A 185 -20.64 -9.05 -3.96
N ARG A 186 -21.00 -8.96 -2.70
CA ARG A 186 -20.23 -8.21 -1.70
C ARG A 186 -20.11 -8.99 -0.40
N ALA A 187 -18.90 -9.10 0.09
CA ALA A 187 -18.60 -9.76 1.36
C ALA A 187 -17.73 -8.85 2.24
N ARG A 188 -17.86 -8.99 3.54
CA ARG A 188 -16.97 -8.38 4.54
C ARG A 188 -16.33 -9.47 5.37
N PHE A 189 -15.02 -9.36 5.52
CA PHE A 189 -14.19 -10.15 6.43
C PHE A 189 -13.72 -9.23 7.55
N ASP A 190 -14.30 -9.36 8.73
CA ASP A 190 -13.90 -8.66 9.94
C ASP A 190 -12.83 -9.51 10.64
N ILE A 191 -11.57 -9.11 10.46
CA ILE A 191 -10.42 -9.83 10.98
C ILE A 191 -10.36 -9.73 12.50
N SER A 192 -10.62 -8.53 13.04
CA SER A 192 -10.56 -8.26 14.48
C SER A 192 -11.55 -9.09 15.29
N ASN A 193 -12.73 -9.40 14.70
CA ASN A 193 -13.78 -10.16 15.36
C ASN A 193 -13.95 -11.59 14.83
N ASN A 194 -13.10 -11.99 13.86
CA ASN A 194 -13.19 -13.27 13.15
C ASN A 194 -14.59 -13.57 12.60
N LYS A 195 -15.23 -12.56 11.96
CA LYS A 195 -16.57 -12.64 11.39
C LYS A 195 -16.55 -12.46 9.89
N GLN A 196 -17.51 -13.11 9.23
CA GLN A 196 -17.71 -13.01 7.79
C GLN A 196 -19.19 -12.78 7.51
N ASN A 197 -19.50 -11.83 6.64
CA ASN A 197 -20.89 -11.47 6.31
C ASN A 197 -21.03 -11.17 4.82
N TRP A 198 -22.12 -11.63 4.24
CA TRP A 198 -22.60 -11.09 2.97
C TRP A 198 -23.20 -9.72 3.18
N LEU A 199 -22.98 -8.84 2.25
CA LEU A 199 -23.53 -7.48 2.23
C LEU A 199 -24.34 -7.27 0.95
N VAL A 200 -25.33 -6.41 1.02
CA VAL A 200 -25.97 -5.87 -0.19
C VAL A 200 -24.92 -5.00 -0.91
N PRO A 201 -24.70 -5.21 -2.22
CA PRO A 201 -23.75 -4.43 -3.00
C PRO A 201 -24.03 -2.94 -3.05
#